data_5fbd9c616e927944317ee844c230d83a
#
_entry.id   5fbd9c616e927944317ee844c230d83a
#
_cell.length_a   1.000
_cell.length_b   1.000
_cell.length_c   1.000
_cell.angle_alpha   90.00
_cell.angle_beta   90.00
_cell.angle_gamma   90.00
#
_symmetry.space_group_name_H-M   'P 1'
#
loop_
_entity.id
_entity.type
_entity.pdbx_description
1 polymer ?
#
loop_
_entity_poly.entity_id
_entity_poly.type
_entity_poly.pdbx_seq_one_letter_code
_entity_poly.pdbx_strand_id
1 'polypeptide(L)'
;MPGAGKSTIADGLKSKGYDIINMGNAVRAEAKNRNLEPTGPNLGKLMLELREKNGQGAIAELVASQIENSKSNVIIIDGIRSNAEIEVLRKCGTVKLLAIHASTNTRFGFLKQRGRSDDPQTKENFEERDNREIGVGISNSIALSDETISNNNLTKDELIEYSFKIIEGWIE
;
A
#
# COMPACT_ATOMS: atom_id res chain seq x y z
N MET A 1 0.50 5.43 -5.50
CA MET A 1 0.97 4.58 -6.62
C MET A 1 2.14 3.70 -6.19
N PRO A 2 2.41 2.56 -6.85
CA PRO A 2 3.61 1.74 -6.62
C PRO A 2 4.90 2.57 -6.77
N GLY A 3 5.90 2.31 -5.93
CA GLY A 3 7.18 3.03 -5.96
C GLY A 3 7.19 4.44 -5.35
N ALA A 4 6.09 4.93 -4.79
CA ALA A 4 6.02 6.29 -4.24
C ALA A 4 6.72 6.48 -2.87
N GLY A 5 7.23 5.41 -2.23
CA GLY A 5 7.93 5.50 -0.93
C GLY A 5 7.15 4.96 0.27
N LYS A 6 5.94 4.43 0.08
CA LYS A 6 5.10 3.90 1.18
C LYS A 6 5.81 2.89 2.09
N SER A 7 6.53 1.93 1.50
CA SER A 7 7.27 0.93 2.28
C SER A 7 8.41 1.55 3.11
N THR A 8 9.05 2.60 2.63
CA THR A 8 10.07 3.36 3.39
C THR A 8 9.46 3.98 4.64
N ILE A 9 8.26 4.57 4.50
CA ILE A 9 7.51 5.12 5.63
C ILE A 9 7.12 4.01 6.61
N ALA A 10 6.56 2.91 6.10
CA ALA A 10 6.14 1.79 6.94
C ALA A 10 7.32 1.23 7.77
N ASP A 11 8.49 1.03 7.15
CA ASP A 11 9.69 0.55 7.83
C ASP A 11 10.18 1.58 8.88
N GLY A 12 10.15 2.87 8.57
CA GLY A 12 10.51 3.95 9.50
C GLY A 12 9.55 4.05 10.69
N LEU A 13 8.25 3.96 10.45
CA LEU A 13 7.24 3.99 11.51
C LEU A 13 7.30 2.74 12.39
N LYS A 14 7.62 1.58 11.82
CA LYS A 14 7.89 0.36 12.59
C LYS A 14 9.03 0.54 13.58
N SER A 15 10.11 1.22 13.16
CA SER A 15 11.24 1.55 14.04
C SER A 15 10.86 2.49 15.17
N LYS A 16 9.79 3.28 15.00
CA LYS A 16 9.23 4.17 16.02
C LYS A 16 8.16 3.47 16.91
N GLY A 17 7.93 2.16 16.73
CA GLY A 17 7.07 1.35 17.58
C GLY A 17 5.63 1.16 17.08
N TYR A 18 5.29 1.62 15.88
CA TYR A 18 3.96 1.38 15.30
C TYR A 18 3.81 -0.05 14.78
N ASP A 19 2.63 -0.62 14.96
CA ASP A 19 2.24 -1.86 14.28
C ASP A 19 1.97 -1.58 12.80
N ILE A 20 2.58 -2.39 11.93
CA ILE A 20 2.47 -2.25 10.48
C ILE A 20 1.80 -3.49 9.89
N ILE A 21 0.72 -3.29 9.16
CA ILE A 21 0.07 -4.32 8.35
C ILE A 21 0.25 -3.97 6.88
N ASN A 22 0.87 -4.87 6.12
CA ASN A 22 1.09 -4.67 4.69
C ASN A 22 0.15 -5.58 3.87
N MET A 23 -0.81 -4.97 3.18
CA MET A 23 -1.81 -5.67 2.35
C MET A 23 -1.16 -6.46 1.20
N GLY A 24 -0.04 -5.96 0.65
CA GLY A 24 0.71 -6.68 -0.37
C GLY A 24 1.34 -7.99 0.17
N ASN A 25 1.73 -8.03 1.43
CA ASN A 25 2.22 -9.25 2.06
C ASN A 25 1.09 -10.27 2.26
N ALA A 26 -0.13 -9.83 2.58
CA ALA A 26 -1.29 -10.72 2.66
C ALA A 26 -1.59 -11.37 1.29
N VAL A 27 -1.49 -10.61 0.21
CA VAL A 27 -1.64 -11.16 -1.16
C VAL A 27 -0.52 -12.15 -1.49
N ARG A 28 0.74 -11.88 -1.09
CA ARG A 28 1.86 -12.84 -1.28
C ARG A 28 1.68 -14.12 -0.47
N ALA A 29 1.17 -14.00 0.75
CA ALA A 29 0.83 -15.16 1.58
C ALA A 29 -0.27 -16.00 0.92
N GLU A 30 -1.32 -15.37 0.40
CA GLU A 30 -2.38 -16.06 -0.34
C GLU A 30 -1.85 -16.71 -1.63
N ALA A 31 -0.95 -16.05 -2.38
CA ALA A 31 -0.30 -16.65 -3.54
C ALA A 31 0.49 -17.92 -3.14
N LYS A 32 1.23 -17.87 -2.04
CA LYS A 32 1.96 -19.03 -1.51
C LYS A 32 1.00 -20.17 -1.12
N ASN A 33 -0.12 -19.87 -0.46
CA ASN A 33 -1.15 -20.86 -0.10
C ASN A 33 -1.72 -21.56 -1.33
N ARG A 34 -1.76 -20.86 -2.48
CA ARG A 34 -2.20 -21.40 -3.77
C ARG A 34 -1.09 -21.99 -4.63
N ASN A 35 0.15 -22.10 -4.09
CA ASN A 35 1.33 -22.55 -4.82
C ASN A 35 1.63 -21.71 -6.08
N LEU A 36 1.37 -20.42 -6.05
CA LEU A 36 1.67 -19.46 -7.12
C LEU A 36 2.99 -18.75 -6.82
N GLU A 37 3.87 -18.67 -7.81
CA GLU A 37 5.06 -17.82 -7.69
C GLU A 37 4.66 -16.34 -7.54
N PRO A 38 5.25 -15.59 -6.60
CA PRO A 38 4.89 -14.21 -6.32
C PRO A 38 5.50 -13.22 -7.33
N THR A 39 5.30 -13.47 -8.62
CA THR A 39 5.65 -12.56 -9.71
C THR A 39 4.62 -11.44 -9.87
N GLY A 40 5.01 -10.32 -10.49
CA GLY A 40 4.09 -9.21 -10.75
C GLY A 40 2.82 -9.61 -11.49
N PRO A 41 2.90 -10.39 -12.60
CA PRO A 41 1.72 -10.89 -13.31
C PRO A 41 0.83 -11.80 -12.45
N ASN A 42 1.40 -12.77 -11.73
CA ASN A 42 0.64 -13.70 -10.90
C ASN A 42 -0.08 -12.99 -9.75
N LEU A 43 0.62 -12.10 -9.03
CA LEU A 43 0.00 -11.31 -7.96
C LEU A 43 -1.08 -10.37 -8.51
N GLY A 44 -0.84 -9.76 -9.68
CA GLY A 44 -1.84 -8.93 -10.35
C GLY A 44 -3.11 -9.69 -10.68
N LYS A 45 -2.98 -10.88 -11.28
CA LYS A 45 -4.11 -11.76 -11.59
C LYS A 45 -4.85 -12.21 -10.33
N LEU A 46 -4.12 -12.64 -9.30
CA LEU A 46 -4.70 -13.05 -8.02
C LEU A 46 -5.50 -11.94 -7.36
N MET A 47 -4.97 -10.71 -7.33
CA MET A 47 -5.69 -9.57 -6.76
C MET A 47 -6.99 -9.25 -7.50
N LEU A 48 -7.03 -9.38 -8.82
CA LEU A 48 -8.26 -9.18 -9.61
C LEU A 48 -9.25 -10.31 -9.34
N GLU A 49 -8.80 -11.56 -9.33
CA GLU A 49 -9.64 -12.73 -9.03
C GLU A 49 -10.28 -12.64 -7.63
N LEU A 50 -9.51 -12.23 -6.62
CA LEU A 50 -10.02 -12.06 -5.26
C LEU A 50 -11.12 -10.99 -5.20
N ARG A 51 -10.94 -9.87 -5.91
CA ARG A 51 -11.93 -8.80 -5.98
C ARG A 51 -13.18 -9.21 -6.76
N GLU A 52 -13.03 -9.98 -7.82
CA GLU A 52 -14.15 -10.48 -8.61
C GLU A 52 -15.02 -11.44 -7.79
N LYS A 53 -14.40 -12.33 -7.00
CA LYS A 53 -15.10 -13.32 -6.19
C LYS A 53 -15.69 -12.77 -4.89
N ASN A 54 -14.97 -11.90 -4.21
CA ASN A 54 -15.28 -11.47 -2.84
C ASN A 54 -15.59 -9.96 -2.73
N GLY A 55 -15.69 -9.26 -3.87
CA GLY A 55 -15.95 -7.82 -3.91
C GLY A 55 -14.67 -6.97 -3.85
N GLN A 56 -14.81 -5.68 -4.14
CA GLN A 56 -13.69 -4.75 -4.30
C GLN A 56 -12.87 -4.52 -3.01
N GLY A 57 -13.43 -4.83 -1.84
CA GLY A 57 -12.77 -4.75 -0.53
C GLY A 57 -11.97 -6.02 -0.15
N ALA A 58 -11.97 -7.06 -0.98
CA ALA A 58 -11.43 -8.39 -0.65
C ALA A 58 -10.01 -8.40 -0.10
N ILE A 59 -9.14 -7.50 -0.56
CA ILE A 59 -7.76 -7.47 -0.08
C ILE A 59 -7.67 -6.89 1.34
N ALA A 60 -8.55 -5.94 1.70
CA ALA A 60 -8.63 -5.45 3.07
C ALA A 60 -9.20 -6.51 4.03
N GLU A 61 -10.13 -7.34 3.56
CA GLU A 61 -10.67 -8.46 4.34
C GLU A 61 -9.61 -9.51 4.70
N LEU A 62 -8.58 -9.71 3.87
CA LEU A 62 -7.45 -10.60 4.18
C LEU A 62 -6.67 -10.15 5.41
N VAL A 63 -6.73 -8.88 5.78
CA VAL A 63 -5.99 -8.32 6.92
C VAL A 63 -6.89 -7.94 8.10
N ALA A 64 -8.20 -7.98 7.95
CA ALA A 64 -9.15 -7.57 8.99
C ALA A 64 -8.91 -8.31 10.32
N SER A 65 -8.71 -9.63 10.29
CA SER A 65 -8.42 -10.40 11.48
C SER A 65 -7.09 -10.02 12.16
N GLN A 66 -6.10 -9.55 11.41
CA GLN A 66 -4.85 -9.05 11.98
C GLN A 66 -5.07 -7.73 12.72
N ILE A 67 -5.95 -6.87 12.20
CA ILE A 67 -6.32 -5.61 12.85
C ILE A 67 -7.07 -5.89 14.14
N GLU A 68 -8.08 -6.76 14.12
CA GLU A 68 -8.90 -7.13 15.27
C GLU A 68 -8.10 -7.78 16.41
N ASN A 69 -7.06 -8.55 16.06
CA ASN A 69 -6.19 -9.21 17.03
C ASN A 69 -5.02 -8.36 17.53
N SER A 70 -4.80 -7.18 16.95
CA SER A 70 -3.76 -6.27 17.42
C SER A 70 -4.15 -5.66 18.75
N LYS A 71 -3.14 -5.45 19.61
CA LYS A 71 -3.27 -4.75 20.90
C LYS A 71 -2.94 -3.25 20.76
N SER A 72 -2.52 -2.82 19.60
CA SER A 72 -2.15 -1.43 19.34
C SER A 72 -3.39 -0.57 19.11
N ASN A 73 -3.40 0.60 19.73
CA ASN A 73 -4.43 1.62 19.47
C ASN A 73 -4.29 2.27 18.10
N VAL A 74 -3.09 2.21 17.52
CA VAL A 74 -2.78 2.78 16.21
C VAL A 74 -2.07 1.74 15.36
N ILE A 75 -2.62 1.47 14.19
CA ILE A 75 -2.09 0.51 13.21
C ILE A 75 -1.87 1.22 11.88
N ILE A 76 -0.70 1.08 11.33
CA ILE A 76 -0.37 1.60 10.00
C ILE A 76 -0.64 0.52 8.96
N ILE A 77 -1.52 0.81 8.00
CA ILE A 77 -1.86 -0.12 6.92
C ILE A 77 -1.26 0.37 5.62
N ASP A 78 -0.27 -0.37 5.10
CA ASP A 78 0.36 -0.07 3.82
C ASP A 78 -0.28 -0.88 2.69
N GLY A 79 -0.64 -0.20 1.61
CA GLY A 79 -1.00 -0.83 0.37
C GLY A 79 -2.47 -0.70 -0.04
N ILE A 80 -3.23 0.24 0.53
CA ILE A 80 -4.61 0.56 0.12
C ILE A 80 -4.62 0.99 -1.35
N ARG A 81 -5.64 0.51 -2.11
CA ARG A 81 -5.77 0.76 -3.54
C ARG A 81 -7.18 1.16 -4.00
N SER A 82 -8.17 1.07 -3.13
CA SER A 82 -9.54 1.44 -3.48
C SER A 82 -10.32 1.95 -2.28
N ASN A 83 -11.37 2.74 -2.55
CA ASN A 83 -12.28 3.20 -1.52
C ASN A 83 -13.05 2.04 -0.86
N ALA A 84 -13.31 0.96 -1.59
CA ALA A 84 -13.95 -0.22 -1.03
C ALA A 84 -13.09 -0.89 0.06
N GLU A 85 -11.77 -0.88 -0.08
CA GLU A 85 -10.85 -1.34 0.96
C GLU A 85 -10.89 -0.42 2.19
N ILE A 86 -10.99 0.90 1.98
CA ILE A 86 -11.14 1.88 3.08
C ILE A 86 -12.44 1.62 3.85
N GLU A 87 -13.55 1.35 3.17
CA GLU A 87 -14.83 1.04 3.82
C GLU A 87 -14.77 -0.25 4.66
N VAL A 88 -14.02 -1.26 4.23
CA VAL A 88 -13.76 -2.45 5.05
C VAL A 88 -12.97 -2.08 6.31
N LEU A 89 -11.91 -1.30 6.17
CA LEU A 89 -11.07 -0.89 7.29
C LEU A 89 -11.81 0.01 8.30
N ARG A 90 -12.74 0.84 7.83
CA ARG A 90 -13.58 1.69 8.70
C ARG A 90 -14.48 0.88 9.64
N LYS A 91 -14.78 -0.38 9.32
CA LYS A 91 -15.50 -1.27 10.23
C LYS A 91 -14.65 -1.69 11.44
N CYS A 92 -13.32 -1.63 11.30
CA CYS A 92 -12.37 -1.98 12.36
C CYS A 92 -11.99 -0.76 13.23
N GLY A 93 -12.23 0.47 12.78
CA GLY A 93 -11.87 1.67 13.55
C GLY A 93 -11.89 2.96 12.73
N THR A 94 -11.42 4.05 13.33
CA THR A 94 -11.25 5.33 12.64
C THR A 94 -10.11 5.25 11.64
N VAL A 95 -10.38 5.59 10.38
CA VAL A 95 -9.37 5.56 9.30
C VAL A 95 -9.01 6.97 8.89
N LYS A 96 -7.71 7.26 8.89
CA LYS A 96 -7.08 8.42 8.28
C LYS A 96 -6.22 7.97 7.11
N LEU A 97 -6.27 8.67 6.00
CA LEU A 97 -5.62 8.29 4.76
C LEU A 97 -4.50 9.26 4.37
N LEU A 98 -3.27 8.77 4.39
CA LEU A 98 -2.09 9.51 3.92
C LEU A 98 -1.72 9.04 2.50
N ALA A 99 -1.82 9.93 1.51
CA ALA A 99 -1.35 9.65 0.17
C ALA A 99 0.12 10.05 0.00
N ILE A 100 0.90 9.12 -0.55
CA ILE A 100 2.29 9.41 -0.93
C ILE A 100 2.36 9.43 -2.46
N HIS A 101 2.75 10.58 -3.00
CA HIS A 101 2.87 10.82 -4.43
C HIS A 101 4.33 10.99 -4.84
N ALA A 102 4.68 10.47 -6.00
CA ALA A 102 5.93 10.78 -6.69
C ALA A 102 5.72 10.67 -8.21
N SER A 103 6.52 11.39 -8.97
CA SER A 103 6.46 11.37 -10.43
C SER A 103 6.72 9.98 -11.00
N THR A 104 6.24 9.72 -12.19
CA THR A 104 6.43 8.44 -12.90
C THR A 104 7.89 8.02 -12.98
N ASN A 105 8.79 8.95 -13.35
CA ASN A 105 10.22 8.68 -13.45
C ASN A 105 10.85 8.36 -12.08
N THR A 106 10.50 9.11 -11.05
CA THR A 106 10.98 8.87 -9.67
C THR A 106 10.55 7.49 -9.19
N ARG A 107 9.28 7.13 -9.38
CA ARG A 107 8.72 5.85 -8.95
C ARG A 107 9.36 4.66 -9.66
N PHE A 108 9.58 4.78 -10.98
CA PHE A 108 10.26 3.73 -11.76
C PHE A 108 11.69 3.52 -11.26
N GLY A 109 12.43 4.62 -11.01
CA GLY A 109 13.77 4.57 -10.44
C GLY A 109 13.80 3.84 -9.08
N PHE A 110 12.89 4.17 -8.17
CA PHE A 110 12.80 3.53 -6.86
C PHE A 110 12.45 2.05 -6.94
N LEU A 111 11.55 1.65 -7.85
CA LEU A 111 11.20 0.24 -8.05
C LEU A 111 12.36 -0.58 -8.60
N LYS A 112 13.13 -0.04 -9.55
CA LYS A 112 14.35 -0.69 -10.06
C LYS A 112 15.40 -0.89 -8.97
N GLN A 113 15.60 0.10 -8.11
CA GLN A 113 16.55 0.00 -6.98
C GLN A 113 16.08 -1.00 -5.92
N ARG A 114 14.77 -1.13 -5.70
CA ARG A 114 14.19 -2.04 -4.71
C ARG A 114 14.38 -3.51 -5.08
N GLY A 115 14.23 -3.87 -6.35
CA GLY A 115 14.56 -5.18 -6.91
C GLY A 115 13.78 -6.37 -6.35
N ARG A 116 12.51 -6.20 -5.96
CA ARG A 116 11.65 -7.33 -5.56
C ARG A 116 11.26 -8.16 -6.77
N SER A 117 10.92 -9.44 -6.56
CA SER A 117 10.47 -10.34 -7.63
C SER A 117 9.23 -9.87 -8.39
N ASP A 118 8.40 -9.06 -7.75
CA ASP A 118 7.20 -8.45 -8.31
C ASP A 118 7.42 -7.03 -8.86
N ASP A 119 8.66 -6.51 -8.84
CA ASP A 119 8.96 -5.19 -9.37
C ASP A 119 9.14 -5.19 -10.88
N PRO A 120 8.64 -4.14 -11.57
CA PRO A 120 8.75 -4.04 -13.03
C PRO A 120 10.21 -3.86 -13.44
N GLN A 121 10.67 -4.69 -14.38
CA GLN A 121 12.01 -4.63 -14.91
C GLN A 121 12.11 -3.71 -16.14
N THR A 122 11.00 -3.55 -16.86
CA THR A 122 10.90 -2.69 -18.04
C THR A 122 9.89 -1.57 -17.82
N LYS A 123 9.95 -0.56 -18.69
CA LYS A 123 9.01 0.56 -18.65
C LYS A 123 7.59 0.12 -18.99
N GLU A 124 7.47 -0.80 -19.94
CA GLU A 124 6.20 -1.39 -20.34
C GLU A 124 5.51 -2.11 -19.15
N ASN A 125 6.24 -2.97 -18.44
CA ASN A 125 5.72 -3.65 -17.25
C ASN A 125 5.33 -2.66 -16.13
N PHE A 126 6.06 -1.54 -16.02
CA PHE A 126 5.72 -0.48 -15.08
C PHE A 126 4.42 0.23 -15.46
N GLU A 127 4.22 0.56 -16.73
CA GLU A 127 3.02 1.19 -17.25
C GLU A 127 1.80 0.25 -17.13
N GLU A 128 1.95 -1.03 -17.45
CA GLU A 128 0.93 -2.05 -17.22
C GLU A 128 0.51 -2.14 -15.75
N ARG A 129 1.48 -2.09 -14.84
CA ARG A 129 1.20 -2.09 -13.40
C ARG A 129 0.46 -0.83 -12.98
N ASP A 130 0.87 0.33 -13.44
CA ASP A 130 0.20 1.60 -13.13
C ASP A 130 -1.24 1.60 -13.65
N ASN A 131 -1.47 1.16 -14.88
CA ASN A 131 -2.81 1.07 -15.46
C ASN A 131 -3.71 0.12 -14.67
N ARG A 132 -3.19 -1.01 -14.22
CA ARG A 132 -3.92 -1.93 -13.34
C ARG A 132 -4.30 -1.28 -12.02
N GLU A 133 -3.40 -0.58 -11.35
CA GLU A 133 -3.67 0.10 -10.09
C GLU A 133 -4.70 1.24 -10.25
N ILE A 134 -4.62 1.98 -11.36
CA ILE A 134 -5.62 3.00 -11.71
C ILE A 134 -6.98 2.35 -11.94
N GLY A 135 -7.03 1.24 -12.67
CA GLY A 135 -8.26 0.49 -12.92
C GLY A 135 -8.92 -0.08 -11.65
N VAL A 136 -8.14 -0.37 -10.61
CA VAL A 136 -8.64 -0.77 -9.28
C VAL A 136 -9.24 0.41 -8.52
N GLY A 137 -8.84 1.65 -8.81
CA GLY A 137 -9.37 2.85 -8.19
C GLY A 137 -8.42 3.59 -7.24
N ILE A 138 -7.12 3.33 -7.31
CA ILE A 138 -6.14 4.00 -6.43
C ILE A 138 -6.14 5.51 -6.60
N SER A 139 -6.45 6.02 -7.80
CA SER A 139 -6.55 7.46 -8.06
C SER A 139 -7.64 8.13 -7.21
N ASN A 140 -8.77 7.46 -7.00
CA ASN A 140 -9.84 7.97 -6.13
C ASN A 140 -9.37 8.02 -4.66
N SER A 141 -8.69 6.98 -4.18
CA SER A 141 -8.15 6.96 -2.83
C SER A 141 -7.10 8.04 -2.60
N ILE A 142 -6.27 8.34 -3.61
CA ILE A 142 -5.29 9.44 -3.54
C ILE A 142 -6.02 10.80 -3.50
N ALA A 143 -7.03 10.99 -4.36
CA ALA A 143 -7.78 12.26 -4.45
C ALA A 143 -8.60 12.56 -3.17
N LEU A 144 -9.03 11.52 -2.45
CA LEU A 144 -9.84 11.61 -1.24
C LEU A 144 -9.02 11.41 0.04
N SER A 145 -7.69 11.48 -0.02
CA SER A 145 -6.83 11.37 1.15
C SER A 145 -6.98 12.58 2.08
N ASP A 146 -6.83 12.34 3.39
CA ASP A 146 -6.83 13.40 4.41
C ASP A 146 -5.59 14.31 4.26
N GLU A 147 -4.43 13.70 3.89
CA GLU A 147 -3.16 14.41 3.68
C GLU A 147 -2.37 13.79 2.53
N THR A 148 -1.49 14.58 1.90
CA THR A 148 -0.63 14.13 0.78
C THR A 148 0.81 14.60 0.94
N ILE A 149 1.77 13.68 0.77
CA ILE A 149 3.20 13.99 0.71
C ILE A 149 3.72 13.79 -0.72
N SER A 150 4.40 14.80 -1.27
CA SER A 150 5.14 14.69 -2.53
C SER A 150 6.57 14.22 -2.27
N ASN A 151 6.90 13.01 -2.73
CA ASN A 151 8.20 12.37 -2.54
C ASN A 151 9.05 12.38 -3.82
N ASN A 152 9.17 13.55 -4.47
CA ASN A 152 10.05 13.67 -5.65
C ASN A 152 11.51 13.98 -5.26
N ASN A 153 11.71 14.75 -4.20
CA ASN A 153 13.01 15.28 -3.81
C ASN A 153 13.34 15.09 -2.33
N LEU A 154 12.56 14.28 -1.62
CA LEU A 154 12.81 14.01 -0.21
C LEU A 154 13.85 12.89 -0.04
N THR A 155 14.72 13.05 0.94
CA THR A 155 15.50 11.95 1.47
C THR A 155 14.58 10.95 2.20
N LYS A 156 15.10 9.75 2.48
CA LYS A 156 14.33 8.75 3.25
C LYS A 156 13.96 9.26 4.64
N ASP A 157 14.88 9.93 5.30
CA ASP A 157 14.70 10.45 6.66
C ASP A 157 13.67 11.58 6.69
N GLU A 158 13.72 12.51 5.74
CA GLU A 158 12.70 13.56 5.60
C GLU A 158 11.32 12.98 5.33
N LEU A 159 11.22 11.99 4.44
CA LEU A 159 9.95 11.33 4.14
C LEU A 159 9.34 10.66 5.39
N ILE A 160 10.16 9.96 6.17
CA ILE A 160 9.74 9.32 7.42
C ILE A 160 9.29 10.38 8.44
N GLU A 161 10.08 11.42 8.61
CA GLU A 161 9.82 12.46 9.60
C GLU A 161 8.54 13.27 9.28
N TYR A 162 8.32 13.63 8.00
CA TYR A 162 7.07 14.29 7.58
C TYR A 162 5.85 13.39 7.82
N SER A 163 5.97 12.11 7.47
CA SER A 163 4.90 11.16 7.69
C SER A 163 4.59 10.97 9.18
N PHE A 164 5.63 10.89 10.00
CA PHE A 164 5.49 10.76 11.44
C PHE A 164 4.76 11.96 12.05
N LYS A 165 5.14 13.20 11.71
CA LYS A 165 4.47 14.42 12.19
C LYS A 165 2.98 14.48 11.83
N ILE A 166 2.63 14.07 10.60
CA ILE A 166 1.23 14.01 10.18
C ILE A 166 0.45 13.00 11.03
N ILE A 167 1.02 11.81 11.24
CA ILE A 167 0.36 10.73 12.00
C ILE A 167 0.20 11.14 13.46
N GLU A 168 1.23 11.72 14.09
CA GLU A 168 1.15 12.24 15.46
C GLU A 168 0.03 13.26 15.61
N GLY A 169 -0.08 14.21 14.67
CA GLY A 169 -1.17 15.20 14.68
C GLY A 169 -2.58 14.62 14.44
N TRP A 170 -2.70 13.37 14.03
CA TRP A 170 -4.00 12.68 13.94
C TRP A 170 -4.36 11.88 15.22
N ILE A 171 -3.38 11.61 16.06
CA ILE A 171 -3.51 10.80 17.27
C ILE A 171 -3.78 11.68 18.49
N GLU A 172 -3.26 12.93 18.48
CA GLU A 172 -3.55 13.95 19.50
C GLU A 172 -5.03 14.37 19.48
#